data_0b1ba0677ac4810c2d704e04d854cc3f
#
_entry.id   0b1ba0677ac4810c2d704e04d854cc3f
#
_cell.length_a   1.000
_cell.length_b   1.000
_cell.length_c   1.000
_cell.angle_alpha   90.00
_cell.angle_beta   90.00
_cell.angle_gamma   90.00
#
_symmetry.space_group_name_H-M   'P 1'
#
loop_
_entity.id
_entity.type
_entity.pdbx_description
1 polymer ?
#
loop_
_entity_poly.entity_id
_entity_poly.type
_entity_poly.pdbx_seq_one_letter_code
_entity_poly.pdbx_strand_id
1 'polypeptide(L)'
;EHKFPGTYLYRALCGVDTALWDIKAKRAKQSVCQLIGGSPKSIPVYASSMQREISPEAEAQRLLELKEKYGYYAFKFRIGKECGHDIDQWPGRTESVVKEVRKVLGDKAILLVDANSAFSPKKAIEVGHMLEDYGVSHFEEPCPYWKPDWTREVSDALEIDVSGGEQDNDMRVWRHMIDTQ
;
A
#
# COMPACT_ATOMS: atom_id res chain seq x y z
N GLU A 1 13.71 27.15 -3.35
CA GLU A 1 13.56 25.95 -2.51
C GLU A 1 12.91 26.28 -1.17
N HIS A 2 13.46 27.24 -0.41
CA HIS A 2 13.00 27.54 0.95
C HIS A 2 11.60 28.12 1.05
N LYS A 3 11.08 28.69 -0.05
CA LYS A 3 9.78 29.37 -0.07
C LYS A 3 8.63 28.47 -0.51
N PHE A 4 8.93 27.30 -1.06
CA PHE A 4 7.95 26.37 -1.61
C PHE A 4 8.23 24.92 -1.16
N PRO A 5 8.24 24.66 0.15
CA PRO A 5 8.33 23.28 0.61
C PRO A 5 7.07 22.55 0.20
N GLY A 6 7.21 21.34 -0.25
CA GLY A 6 6.05 20.51 -0.49
C GLY A 6 6.21 19.43 -1.54
N THR A 7 5.27 18.55 -1.49
CA THR A 7 5.19 17.31 -2.26
C THR A 7 5.36 17.50 -3.76
N TYR A 8 4.78 18.53 -4.33
CA TYR A 8 4.79 18.74 -5.79
C TYR A 8 6.19 19.02 -6.35
N LEU A 9 6.97 19.86 -5.67
CA LEU A 9 8.35 20.15 -6.09
C LEU A 9 9.21 18.91 -6.01
N TYR A 10 9.17 18.17 -4.90
CA TYR A 10 9.98 16.98 -4.71
C TYR A 10 9.57 15.85 -5.64
N ARG A 11 8.28 15.69 -5.96
CA ARG A 11 7.83 14.71 -6.95
C ARG A 11 8.35 15.04 -8.36
N ALA A 12 8.34 16.31 -8.75
CA ALA A 12 8.92 16.73 -10.03
C ALA A 12 10.43 16.49 -10.08
N LEU A 13 11.14 16.84 -9.01
CA LEU A 13 12.59 16.59 -8.88
C LEU A 13 12.91 15.09 -8.89
N CYS A 14 12.11 14.28 -8.22
CA CYS A 14 12.27 12.82 -8.22
C CYS A 14 12.21 12.23 -9.63
N GLY A 15 11.29 12.69 -10.48
CA GLY A 15 11.22 12.24 -11.88
C GLY A 15 12.49 12.56 -12.66
N VAL A 16 13.04 13.77 -12.50
CA VAL A 16 14.30 14.18 -13.14
C VAL A 16 15.49 13.38 -12.59
N ASP A 17 15.59 13.26 -11.27
CA ASP A 17 16.67 12.54 -10.61
C ASP A 17 16.69 11.07 -11.02
N THR A 18 15.54 10.41 -11.00
CA THR A 18 15.39 9.01 -11.45
C THR A 18 15.85 8.84 -12.90
N ALA A 19 15.48 9.76 -13.80
CA ALA A 19 15.91 9.73 -15.19
C ALA A 19 17.43 9.90 -15.34
N LEU A 20 18.05 10.78 -14.55
CA LEU A 20 19.51 10.97 -14.54
C LEU A 20 20.25 9.72 -14.04
N TRP A 21 19.74 9.06 -12.99
CA TRP A 21 20.30 7.79 -12.51
C TRP A 21 20.16 6.68 -13.55
N ASP A 22 19.02 6.58 -14.25
CA ASP A 22 18.82 5.62 -15.32
C ASP A 22 19.79 5.83 -16.49
N ILE A 23 19.96 7.08 -16.95
CA ILE A 23 20.94 7.44 -18.00
C ILE A 23 22.37 7.07 -17.56
N LYS A 24 22.75 7.40 -16.32
CA LYS A 24 24.09 7.12 -15.79
C LYS A 24 24.35 5.62 -15.74
N ALA A 25 23.37 4.84 -15.27
CA ALA A 25 23.45 3.39 -15.19
C ALA A 25 23.55 2.73 -16.58
N LYS A 26 22.73 3.15 -17.53
CA LYS A 26 22.78 2.69 -18.92
C LYS A 26 24.11 2.99 -19.58
N ARG A 27 24.67 4.18 -19.38
CA ARG A 27 26.02 4.55 -19.89
C ARG A 27 27.11 3.69 -19.27
N ALA A 28 26.99 3.34 -18.00
CA ALA A 28 27.92 2.44 -17.29
C ALA A 28 27.69 0.95 -17.61
N LYS A 29 26.64 0.61 -18.38
CA LYS A 29 26.20 -0.78 -18.64
C LYS A 29 25.92 -1.57 -17.35
N GLN A 30 25.35 -0.92 -16.36
CA GLN A 30 25.00 -1.49 -15.05
C GLN A 30 23.53 -1.18 -14.74
N SER A 31 22.94 -1.94 -13.81
CA SER A 31 21.68 -1.51 -13.22
C SER A 31 21.92 -0.34 -12.24
N VAL A 32 20.89 0.45 -11.95
CA VAL A 32 20.99 1.49 -10.91
C VAL A 32 21.38 0.86 -9.58
N CYS A 33 20.82 -0.31 -9.23
CA CYS A 33 21.17 -1.07 -8.03
C CYS A 33 22.70 -1.30 -7.93
N GLN A 34 23.32 -1.79 -8.99
CA GLN A 34 24.78 -2.00 -9.02
C GLN A 34 25.56 -0.69 -8.92
N LEU A 35 25.08 0.36 -9.60
CA LEU A 35 25.76 1.66 -9.61
C LEU A 35 25.82 2.32 -8.21
N ILE A 36 24.82 2.06 -7.37
CA ILE A 36 24.77 2.55 -5.98
C ILE A 36 25.31 1.55 -4.95
N GLY A 37 26.01 0.49 -5.41
CA GLY A 37 26.69 -0.47 -4.55
C GLY A 37 25.87 -1.67 -4.11
N GLY A 38 24.67 -1.84 -4.67
CA GLY A 38 23.83 -3.01 -4.40
C GLY A 38 24.14 -4.19 -5.33
N SER A 39 23.51 -5.32 -5.05
CA SER A 39 23.59 -6.53 -5.87
C SER A 39 22.20 -6.92 -6.38
N PRO A 40 22.02 -7.23 -7.68
CA PRO A 40 20.79 -7.75 -8.21
C PRO A 40 20.40 -9.05 -7.51
N LYS A 41 19.14 -9.16 -7.07
CA LYS A 41 18.59 -10.36 -6.46
C LYS A 41 17.10 -10.48 -6.79
N SER A 42 16.57 -11.69 -6.71
CA SER A 42 15.13 -11.92 -6.78
C SER A 42 14.46 -11.32 -5.55
N ILE A 43 13.34 -10.63 -5.77
CA ILE A 43 12.53 -10.00 -4.73
C ILE A 43 11.11 -10.56 -4.86
N PRO A 44 10.48 -11.03 -3.76
CA PRO A 44 9.07 -11.38 -3.76
C PRO A 44 8.22 -10.19 -4.17
N VAL A 45 7.18 -10.44 -4.95
CA VAL A 45 6.26 -9.39 -5.43
C VAL A 45 4.82 -9.84 -5.22
N TYR A 46 3.92 -8.88 -5.08
CA TYR A 46 2.49 -9.10 -5.07
C TYR A 46 1.82 -8.52 -6.31
N ALA A 47 0.69 -9.10 -6.73
CA ALA A 47 -0.17 -8.50 -7.73
C ALA A 47 -1.05 -7.42 -7.07
N SER A 48 -0.96 -6.19 -7.57
CA SER A 48 -1.70 -5.04 -7.02
C SER A 48 -2.88 -4.65 -7.90
N SER A 49 -4.08 -4.54 -7.30
CA SER A 49 -5.25 -3.95 -7.91
C SER A 49 -5.39 -2.47 -7.57
N MET A 50 -5.77 -1.69 -8.57
CA MET A 50 -6.04 -0.26 -8.43
C MET A 50 -7.54 0.06 -8.44
N GLN A 51 -8.41 -0.97 -8.54
CA GLN A 51 -9.84 -0.79 -8.74
C GLN A 51 -10.63 -0.82 -7.44
N ARG A 52 -11.57 0.12 -7.28
CA ARG A 52 -12.56 0.15 -6.19
C ARG A 52 -13.98 -0.09 -6.68
N GLU A 53 -14.25 0.24 -7.93
CA GLU A 53 -15.59 0.17 -8.53
C GLU A 53 -15.96 -1.23 -9.04
N ILE A 54 -15.01 -2.16 -8.97
CA ILE A 54 -15.22 -3.57 -9.32
C ILE A 54 -16.00 -4.29 -8.22
N SER A 55 -16.90 -5.22 -8.60
CA SER A 55 -17.59 -6.03 -7.60
C SER A 55 -16.64 -6.97 -6.87
N PRO A 56 -16.94 -7.38 -5.63
CA PRO A 56 -16.15 -8.33 -4.87
C PRO A 56 -15.85 -9.63 -5.64
N GLU A 57 -16.84 -10.19 -6.31
CA GLU A 57 -16.74 -11.44 -7.08
C GLU A 57 -15.83 -11.26 -8.32
N ALA A 58 -16.01 -10.15 -9.03
CA ALA A 58 -15.19 -9.86 -10.22
C ALA A 58 -13.73 -9.57 -9.83
N GLU A 59 -13.49 -8.90 -8.69
CA GLU A 59 -12.12 -8.70 -8.18
C GLU A 59 -11.48 -10.02 -7.77
N ALA A 60 -12.19 -10.86 -7.02
CA ALA A 60 -11.70 -12.17 -6.61
C ALA A 60 -11.36 -13.06 -7.82
N GLN A 61 -12.22 -13.07 -8.84
CA GLN A 61 -11.98 -13.82 -10.07
C GLN A 61 -10.76 -13.30 -10.84
N ARG A 62 -10.62 -11.98 -10.96
CA ARG A 62 -9.47 -11.34 -11.60
C ARG A 62 -8.16 -11.68 -10.91
N LEU A 63 -8.13 -11.70 -9.58
CA LEU A 63 -6.95 -12.08 -8.81
C LEU A 63 -6.65 -13.59 -8.95
N LEU A 64 -7.66 -14.44 -9.04
CA LEU A 64 -7.49 -15.86 -9.33
C LEU A 64 -6.83 -16.10 -10.69
N GLU A 65 -7.27 -15.39 -11.72
CA GLU A 65 -6.65 -15.47 -13.06
C GLU A 65 -5.17 -15.06 -13.04
N LEU A 66 -4.80 -14.05 -12.25
CA LEU A 66 -3.40 -13.66 -12.08
C LEU A 66 -2.59 -14.73 -11.36
N LYS A 67 -3.18 -15.40 -10.34
CA LYS A 67 -2.59 -16.54 -9.66
C LYS A 67 -2.33 -17.69 -10.62
N GLU A 68 -3.32 -18.08 -11.39
CA GLU A 68 -3.23 -19.22 -12.31
C GLU A 68 -2.27 -18.96 -13.49
N LYS A 69 -2.33 -17.77 -14.06
CA LYS A 69 -1.56 -17.40 -15.25
C LYS A 69 -0.09 -17.10 -14.96
N TYR A 70 0.19 -16.45 -13.84
CA TYR A 70 1.53 -15.92 -13.53
C TYR A 70 2.15 -16.48 -12.26
N GLY A 71 1.43 -17.28 -11.49
CA GLY A 71 1.94 -17.89 -10.26
C GLY A 71 2.07 -16.94 -9.09
N TYR A 72 1.33 -15.79 -9.08
CA TYR A 72 1.29 -14.92 -7.91
C TYR A 72 0.70 -15.65 -6.71
N TYR A 73 1.28 -15.41 -5.52
CA TYR A 73 0.80 -15.94 -4.26
C TYR A 73 0.45 -14.86 -3.23
N ALA A 74 0.77 -13.61 -3.54
CA ALA A 74 0.45 -12.42 -2.73
C ALA A 74 -0.32 -11.42 -3.57
N PHE A 75 -1.35 -10.79 -2.99
CA PHE A 75 -2.29 -9.93 -3.69
C PHE A 75 -2.67 -8.73 -2.84
N LYS A 76 -2.62 -7.52 -3.43
CA LYS A 76 -3.10 -6.28 -2.81
C LYS A 76 -4.31 -5.76 -3.56
N PHE A 77 -5.35 -5.34 -2.84
CA PHE A 77 -6.57 -4.77 -3.41
C PHE A 77 -7.09 -3.61 -2.57
N ARG A 78 -7.94 -2.80 -3.17
CA ARG A 78 -8.42 -1.54 -2.59
C ARG A 78 -9.66 -1.73 -1.73
N ILE A 79 -9.69 -1.03 -0.59
CA ILE A 79 -10.85 -0.89 0.32
C ILE A 79 -11.12 0.58 0.62
N GLY A 80 -12.26 0.89 1.25
CA GLY A 80 -12.67 2.27 1.51
C GLY A 80 -12.87 3.08 0.23
N LYS A 81 -13.09 4.38 0.34
CA LYS A 81 -13.33 5.27 -0.80
C LYS A 81 -12.62 6.61 -0.69
N GLU A 82 -13.14 7.51 0.11
CA GLU A 82 -12.67 8.89 0.20
C GLU A 82 -11.76 9.09 1.41
N CYS A 83 -10.65 9.79 1.21
CA CYS A 83 -9.66 10.05 2.23
C CYS A 83 -10.28 10.76 3.45
N GLY A 84 -10.20 10.11 4.62
CA GLY A 84 -10.61 10.65 5.92
C GLY A 84 -12.13 10.76 6.17
N HIS A 85 -12.96 10.14 5.34
CA HIS A 85 -14.42 10.27 5.45
C HIS A 85 -15.14 9.04 6.03
N ASP A 86 -14.43 7.94 6.33
CA ASP A 86 -15.01 6.68 6.81
C ASP A 86 -16.06 6.07 5.87
N ILE A 87 -15.92 6.34 4.57
CA ILE A 87 -16.88 5.94 3.53
C ILE A 87 -16.35 4.75 2.76
N ASP A 88 -17.22 3.77 2.56
CA ASP A 88 -16.96 2.66 1.64
C ASP A 88 -17.42 3.03 0.21
N GLN A 89 -16.95 2.31 -0.80
CA GLN A 89 -17.36 2.52 -2.20
C GLN A 89 -18.87 2.38 -2.39
N TRP A 90 -19.45 1.39 -1.72
CA TRP A 90 -20.86 1.25 -1.36
C TRP A 90 -20.97 0.49 -0.05
N PRO A 91 -22.10 0.56 0.67
CA PRO A 91 -22.21 -0.06 1.98
C PRO A 91 -21.82 -1.55 1.98
N GLY A 92 -20.87 -1.91 2.82
CA GLY A 92 -20.42 -3.29 3.02
C GLY A 92 -19.46 -3.86 1.96
N ARG A 93 -19.02 -3.05 0.99
CA ARG A 93 -18.05 -3.54 -0.02
C ARG A 93 -16.73 -3.96 0.58
N THR A 94 -16.19 -3.20 1.50
CA THR A 94 -14.89 -3.50 2.13
C THR A 94 -14.86 -4.92 2.72
N GLU A 95 -15.84 -5.28 3.53
CA GLU A 95 -15.92 -6.64 4.07
C GLU A 95 -16.19 -7.68 2.98
N SER A 96 -17.11 -7.39 2.07
CA SER A 96 -17.49 -8.32 0.99
C SER A 96 -16.31 -8.65 0.07
N VAL A 97 -15.48 -7.69 -0.31
CA VAL A 97 -14.32 -7.95 -1.17
C VAL A 97 -13.26 -8.78 -0.45
N VAL A 98 -12.99 -8.51 0.82
CA VAL A 98 -12.05 -9.30 1.64
C VAL A 98 -12.51 -10.74 1.73
N LYS A 99 -13.78 -10.96 2.06
CA LYS A 99 -14.41 -12.27 2.17
C LYS A 99 -14.36 -13.06 0.86
N GLU A 100 -14.77 -12.47 -0.26
CA GLU A 100 -14.76 -13.15 -1.56
C GLU A 100 -13.35 -13.44 -2.05
N VAL A 101 -12.41 -12.50 -1.90
CA VAL A 101 -11.00 -12.73 -2.27
C VAL A 101 -10.41 -13.88 -1.44
N ARG A 102 -10.61 -13.89 -0.12
CA ARG A 102 -10.14 -14.98 0.75
C ARG A 102 -10.74 -16.33 0.35
N LYS A 103 -12.04 -16.38 0.13
CA LYS A 103 -12.76 -17.59 -0.29
C LYS A 103 -12.22 -18.16 -1.61
N VAL A 104 -11.97 -17.32 -2.61
CA VAL A 104 -11.54 -17.73 -3.95
C VAL A 104 -10.05 -18.09 -3.99
N LEU A 105 -9.19 -17.31 -3.35
CA LEU A 105 -7.73 -17.54 -3.37
C LEU A 105 -7.27 -18.60 -2.36
N GLY A 106 -8.08 -18.87 -1.33
CA GLY A 106 -7.80 -19.83 -0.27
C GLY A 106 -6.83 -19.30 0.79
N ASP A 107 -6.64 -20.07 1.87
CA ASP A 107 -5.92 -19.64 3.08
C ASP A 107 -4.42 -19.44 2.89
N LYS A 108 -3.84 -20.04 1.86
CA LYS A 108 -2.39 -19.91 1.57
C LYS A 108 -2.02 -18.61 0.85
N ALA A 109 -2.99 -17.89 0.31
CA ALA A 109 -2.73 -16.63 -0.35
C ALA A 109 -2.41 -15.53 0.70
N ILE A 110 -1.36 -14.77 0.45
CA ILE A 110 -1.02 -13.59 1.25
C ILE A 110 -1.88 -12.44 0.74
N LEU A 111 -2.71 -11.88 1.61
CA LEU A 111 -3.60 -10.78 1.28
C LEU A 111 -3.13 -9.49 1.93
N LEU A 112 -3.07 -8.45 1.14
CA LEU A 112 -2.78 -7.09 1.54
C LEU A 112 -3.94 -6.19 1.11
N VAL A 113 -4.28 -5.20 1.90
CA VAL A 113 -5.30 -4.22 1.56
C VAL A 113 -4.75 -2.81 1.63
N ASP A 114 -5.30 -1.92 0.81
CA ASP A 114 -4.92 -0.52 0.76
C ASP A 114 -6.18 0.36 0.82
N ALA A 115 -6.28 1.13 1.89
CA ALA A 115 -7.39 2.05 2.12
C ALA A 115 -7.18 3.44 1.51
N ASN A 116 -5.95 3.78 1.08
CA ASN A 116 -5.58 5.11 0.61
C ASN A 116 -6.12 6.23 1.50
N SER A 117 -5.78 6.15 2.77
CA SER A 117 -6.12 7.17 3.75
C SER A 117 -7.62 7.34 4.05
N ALA A 118 -8.45 6.30 3.85
CA ALA A 118 -9.91 6.45 3.88
C ALA A 118 -10.50 6.67 5.27
N PHE A 119 -9.85 6.18 6.35
CA PHE A 119 -10.52 6.02 7.63
C PHE A 119 -10.00 6.94 8.73
N SER A 120 -10.87 7.25 9.71
CA SER A 120 -10.46 7.70 11.03
C SER A 120 -9.83 6.54 11.83
N PRO A 121 -9.05 6.78 12.90
CA PRO A 121 -8.44 5.72 13.69
C PRO A 121 -9.46 4.71 14.20
N LYS A 122 -10.57 5.19 14.74
CA LYS A 122 -11.65 4.32 15.24
C LYS A 122 -12.17 3.39 14.16
N LYS A 123 -12.46 3.92 12.96
CA LYS A 123 -12.98 3.10 11.86
C LYS A 123 -11.90 2.18 11.29
N ALA A 124 -10.66 2.64 11.22
CA ALA A 124 -9.53 1.82 10.77
C ALA A 124 -9.27 0.63 11.70
N ILE A 125 -9.36 0.81 13.02
CA ILE A 125 -9.22 -0.28 14.01
C ILE A 125 -10.38 -1.30 13.86
N GLU A 126 -11.63 -0.82 13.71
CA GLU A 126 -12.78 -1.69 13.45
C GLU A 126 -12.58 -2.53 12.18
N VAL A 127 -12.16 -1.89 11.09
CA VAL A 127 -11.85 -2.57 9.82
C VAL A 127 -10.65 -3.51 10.01
N GLY A 128 -9.60 -3.08 10.71
CA GLY A 128 -8.40 -3.89 10.95
C GLY A 128 -8.72 -5.20 11.66
N HIS A 129 -9.53 -5.21 12.71
CA HIS A 129 -9.95 -6.45 13.37
C HIS A 129 -10.73 -7.37 12.43
N MET A 130 -11.59 -6.83 11.58
CA MET A 130 -12.25 -7.63 10.54
C MET A 130 -11.21 -8.22 9.55
N LEU A 131 -10.18 -7.45 9.16
CA LEU A 131 -9.10 -7.94 8.31
C LEU A 131 -8.32 -9.10 8.95
N GLU A 132 -8.06 -9.01 10.27
CA GLU A 132 -7.44 -10.08 11.07
C GLU A 132 -8.27 -11.37 11.02
N ASP A 133 -9.59 -11.28 11.19
CA ASP A 133 -10.52 -12.42 11.13
C ASP A 133 -10.47 -13.15 9.77
N TYR A 134 -10.18 -12.43 8.69
CA TYR A 134 -9.99 -13.01 7.36
C TYR A 134 -8.53 -13.33 7.02
N GLY A 135 -7.61 -13.22 7.97
CA GLY A 135 -6.20 -13.53 7.79
C GLY A 135 -5.48 -12.63 6.79
N VAL A 136 -5.90 -11.37 6.65
CA VAL A 136 -5.15 -10.35 5.92
C VAL A 136 -3.89 -10.04 6.71
N SER A 137 -2.75 -9.92 6.05
CA SER A 137 -1.46 -9.74 6.70
C SER A 137 -0.96 -8.29 6.71
N HIS A 138 -1.58 -7.41 5.93
CA HIS A 138 -1.06 -6.06 5.75
C HIS A 138 -2.16 -5.05 5.44
N PHE A 139 -2.14 -3.91 6.14
CA PHE A 139 -3.09 -2.82 6.01
C PHE A 139 -2.35 -1.52 5.66
N GLU A 140 -2.40 -1.12 4.38
CA GLU A 140 -1.73 0.07 3.86
C GLU A 140 -2.61 1.30 3.94
N GLU A 141 -2.02 2.42 4.39
CA GLU A 141 -2.62 3.74 4.51
C GLU A 141 -4.05 3.74 5.12
N PRO A 142 -4.23 3.20 6.33
CA PRO A 142 -5.57 3.19 6.96
C PRO A 142 -6.12 4.60 7.16
N CYS A 143 -5.28 5.54 7.57
CA CYS A 143 -5.63 6.92 7.93
C CYS A 143 -5.01 7.95 6.98
N PRO A 144 -5.53 9.21 6.97
CA PRO A 144 -4.95 10.30 6.20
C PRO A 144 -3.43 10.43 6.39
N TYR A 145 -2.68 10.38 5.30
CA TYR A 145 -1.21 10.34 5.31
C TYR A 145 -0.55 11.52 6.05
N TRP A 146 -1.20 12.66 6.12
CA TRP A 146 -0.71 13.84 6.87
C TRP A 146 -0.96 13.77 8.37
N LYS A 147 -1.48 12.65 8.88
CA LYS A 147 -1.72 12.38 10.30
C LYS A 147 -1.01 11.11 10.74
N PRO A 148 0.34 11.08 10.79
CA PRO A 148 1.10 9.88 11.12
C PRO A 148 0.73 9.30 12.49
N ASP A 149 0.40 10.15 13.46
CA ASP A 149 -0.03 9.69 14.79
C ASP A 149 -1.33 8.87 14.76
N TRP A 150 -2.20 9.12 13.78
CA TRP A 150 -3.40 8.30 13.58
C TRP A 150 -3.06 6.91 13.04
N THR A 151 -2.13 6.83 12.10
CA THR A 151 -1.64 5.54 11.59
C THR A 151 -0.95 4.75 12.69
N ARG A 152 -0.20 5.41 13.56
CA ARG A 152 0.41 4.80 14.74
C ARG A 152 -0.64 4.25 15.69
N GLU A 153 -1.69 5.01 16.03
CA GLU A 153 -2.79 4.54 16.88
C GLU A 153 -3.42 3.25 16.35
N VAL A 154 -3.58 3.15 15.02
CA VAL A 154 -4.07 1.94 14.37
C VAL A 154 -3.06 0.80 14.47
N SER A 155 -1.79 1.07 14.23
CA SER A 155 -0.70 0.08 14.35
C SER A 155 -0.60 -0.49 15.76
N ASP A 156 -0.72 0.36 16.78
CA ASP A 156 -0.65 -0.05 18.19
C ASP A 156 -1.84 -0.94 18.61
N ALA A 157 -2.96 -0.88 17.88
CA ALA A 157 -4.19 -1.60 18.19
C ALA A 157 -4.36 -2.93 17.43
N LEU A 158 -3.57 -3.20 16.41
CA LEU A 158 -3.72 -4.35 15.52
C LEU A 158 -2.51 -5.28 15.59
N GLU A 159 -2.75 -6.56 15.31
CA GLU A 159 -1.69 -7.58 15.19
C GLU A 159 -1.11 -7.67 13.75
N ILE A 160 -1.85 -7.22 12.74
CA ILE A 160 -1.40 -7.18 11.34
C ILE A 160 -0.47 -6.00 11.10
N ASP A 161 0.42 -6.14 10.12
CA ASP A 161 1.32 -5.06 9.71
C ASP A 161 0.53 -3.86 9.18
N VAL A 162 0.78 -2.68 9.73
CA VAL A 162 0.23 -1.40 9.25
C VAL A 162 1.33 -0.59 8.60
N SER A 163 1.08 -0.04 7.42
CA SER A 163 2.04 0.79 6.72
C SER A 163 1.45 2.08 6.17
N GLY A 164 2.34 3.00 5.86
CA GLY A 164 2.03 4.28 5.24
C GLY A 164 3.29 4.96 4.74
N GLY A 165 3.17 6.21 4.27
CA GLY A 165 4.32 7.02 3.91
C GLY A 165 4.59 7.10 2.40
N GLU A 166 3.85 6.42 1.53
CA GLU A 166 4.07 6.52 0.08
C GLU A 166 3.89 7.95 -0.46
N GLN A 167 3.14 8.78 0.26
CA GLN A 167 2.92 10.19 -0.08
C GLN A 167 4.02 11.12 0.42
N ASP A 168 4.85 10.65 1.36
CA ASP A 168 5.84 11.46 2.03
C ASP A 168 7.18 11.46 1.29
N ASN A 169 7.76 12.66 1.19
CA ASN A 169 9.05 12.92 0.55
C ASN A 169 9.95 13.85 1.38
N ASP A 170 9.57 14.14 2.62
CA ASP A 170 10.38 14.87 3.59
C ASP A 170 11.01 13.90 4.59
N MET A 171 12.33 13.85 4.62
CA MET A 171 13.11 13.01 5.53
C MET A 171 12.80 13.27 7.01
N ARG A 172 12.27 14.45 7.36
CA ARG A 172 11.86 14.77 8.74
C ARG A 172 10.59 14.02 9.13
N VAL A 173 9.66 13.87 8.19
CA VAL A 173 8.44 13.07 8.41
C VAL A 173 8.81 11.59 8.59
N TRP A 174 9.67 11.06 7.72
CA TRP A 174 10.18 9.69 7.85
C TRP A 174 10.89 9.45 9.19
N ARG A 175 11.73 10.40 9.61
CA ARG A 175 12.39 10.31 10.92
C ARG A 175 11.36 10.34 12.06
N HIS A 176 10.37 11.24 11.99
CA HIS A 176 9.30 11.30 12.99
C HIS A 176 8.56 9.96 13.10
N MET A 177 8.17 9.35 11.97
CA MET A 177 7.52 8.04 11.98
C MET A 177 8.40 6.96 12.66
N ILE A 178 9.71 6.95 12.40
CA ILE A 178 10.65 5.99 13.00
C ILE A 178 10.85 6.25 14.49
N ASP A 179 10.99 7.51 14.89
CA ASP A 179 11.32 7.89 16.27
C ASP A 179 10.10 7.76 17.22
N THR A 180 8.89 7.66 16.66
CA THR A 180 7.62 7.58 17.43
C THR A 180 6.96 6.19 17.41
N GLN A 181 7.62 5.20 16.84
CA GLN A 181 7.15 3.80 16.88
C GLN A 181 7.16 3.22 18.28
#